data_90434021148c8a37f8c07b6b362a728c
#
_entry.id   90434021148c8a37f8c07b6b362a728c
#
_cell.length_a   1.000
_cell.length_b   1.000
_cell.length_c   1.000
_cell.angle_alpha   90.00
_cell.angle_beta   90.00
_cell.angle_gamma   90.00
#
_symmetry.space_group_name_H-M   'P 1'
#
loop_
_entity.id
_entity.type
_entity.pdbx_description
1 polymer ?
#
loop_
_entity_poly.entity_id
_entity_poly.type
_entity_poly.pdbx_seq_one_letter_code
_entity_poly.pdbx_strand_id
1 'polypeptide(L)'
;MCIHVQSITYMHPDKDVLFSNVSFTISKGKKVALIGNNGSGKSTLMRLITKELLPSEGQIICPDIPYSIPQHFGQFNHLTVAGALGIERKLYALHAILQGDASIEHFTALADDWKIEEKAVAALNEWGLVGVPLSYPMHLLSGGEKTKVFLAGITIYSPAFILMDEPTNHLDDESRIRLYRFITTAAAGILVVSHDRTLLNLLFSTYELTAKGVTYYAGNYDFYKEQKKLAVEALQTRLKENEKQLQKARKQAREVMERQQKHDVRGKKQNVKKGVGKMAMHTFRDQAEKSTVRLGDVHVDKIRFLAGETVELHKALPDMKTMKVNFN
;
A
#
# COMPACT_ATOMS: atom_id res chain seq x y z
N MET A 1 -10.97 6.15 20.51
CA MET A 1 -9.71 5.40 20.35
C MET A 1 -9.39 5.32 18.87
N CYS A 2 -8.13 5.58 18.49
CA CYS A 2 -7.67 5.56 17.09
C CYS A 2 -6.22 5.06 17.04
N ILE A 3 -5.87 4.38 15.96
CA ILE A 3 -4.48 4.17 15.55
C ILE A 3 -4.11 5.33 14.65
N HIS A 4 -3.08 6.10 15.01
CA HIS A 4 -2.53 7.17 14.19
C HIS A 4 -1.15 6.78 13.69
N VAL A 5 -0.99 6.71 12.40
CA VAL A 5 0.29 6.52 11.69
C VAL A 5 0.66 7.89 11.13
N GLN A 6 1.85 8.42 11.52
CA GLN A 6 2.27 9.78 11.20
C GLN A 6 3.64 9.77 10.52
N SER A 7 3.66 10.12 9.24
CA SER A 7 4.85 10.30 8.39
C SER A 7 5.87 9.16 8.50
N ILE A 8 5.38 7.93 8.54
CA ILE A 8 6.23 6.74 8.68
C ILE A 8 7.05 6.51 7.42
N THR A 9 8.36 6.39 7.61
CA THR A 9 9.32 5.89 6.63
C THR A 9 9.93 4.59 7.16
N TYR A 10 10.04 3.58 6.31
CA TYR A 10 10.73 2.36 6.65
C TYR A 10 11.77 2.00 5.60
N MET A 11 12.98 1.77 6.08
CA MET A 11 14.13 1.31 5.29
C MET A 11 14.55 -0.08 5.77
N HIS A 12 14.89 -0.93 4.83
CA HIS A 12 15.53 -2.20 5.13
C HIS A 12 16.96 -2.01 5.66
N PRO A 13 17.56 -3.01 6.32
CA PRO A 13 18.95 -2.92 6.81
C PRO A 13 19.99 -2.60 5.73
N ASP A 14 19.72 -2.95 4.47
CA ASP A 14 20.51 -2.63 3.25
C ASP A 14 20.33 -1.18 2.77
N LYS A 15 19.56 -0.37 3.50
CA LYS A 15 19.21 1.04 3.22
C LYS A 15 18.25 1.26 2.05
N ASP A 16 17.65 0.21 1.51
CA ASP A 16 16.58 0.37 0.52
C ASP A 16 15.30 0.86 1.19
N VAL A 17 14.74 1.97 0.67
CA VAL A 17 13.49 2.55 1.18
C VAL A 17 12.31 1.74 0.66
N LEU A 18 11.60 1.07 1.56
CA LEU A 18 10.41 0.30 1.21
C LEU A 18 9.21 1.21 0.93
N PHE A 19 8.97 2.16 1.80
CA PHE A 19 7.98 3.24 1.63
C PHE A 19 8.36 4.45 2.49
N SER A 20 7.87 5.63 2.10
CA SER A 20 8.14 6.89 2.79
C SER A 20 6.86 7.69 3.01
N ASN A 21 6.86 8.51 4.05
CA ASN A 21 5.79 9.47 4.37
C ASN A 21 4.37 8.87 4.41
N VAL A 22 4.24 7.69 5.02
CA VAL A 22 2.96 7.01 5.20
C VAL A 22 2.21 7.64 6.38
N SER A 23 1.03 8.19 6.13
CA SER A 23 0.18 8.80 7.16
C SER A 23 -1.27 8.42 6.97
N PHE A 24 -1.90 7.85 8.01
CA PHE A 24 -3.33 7.55 8.02
C PHE A 24 -3.84 7.31 9.45
N THR A 25 -5.15 7.22 9.58
CA THR A 25 -5.80 6.99 10.86
C THR A 25 -6.87 5.90 10.74
N ILE A 26 -6.92 4.99 11.72
CA ILE A 26 -7.96 3.99 11.84
C ILE A 26 -8.70 4.24 13.15
N SER A 27 -9.98 4.60 13.07
CA SER A 27 -10.83 4.77 14.25
C SER A 27 -11.48 3.46 14.66
N LYS A 28 -11.79 3.30 15.96
CA LYS A 28 -12.58 2.18 16.47
C LYS A 28 -13.89 2.05 15.67
N GLY A 29 -14.28 0.84 15.34
CA GLY A 29 -15.48 0.55 14.54
C GLY A 29 -15.31 0.71 13.02
N LYS A 30 -14.22 1.32 12.53
CA LYS A 30 -13.95 1.40 11.09
C LYS A 30 -13.33 0.13 10.57
N LYS A 31 -13.78 -0.32 9.39
CA LYS A 31 -13.26 -1.47 8.66
C LYS A 31 -12.58 -0.96 7.40
N VAL A 32 -11.30 -1.24 7.28
CA VAL A 32 -10.42 -0.62 6.30
C VAL A 32 -9.65 -1.69 5.53
N ALA A 33 -9.66 -1.61 4.22
CA ALA A 33 -8.79 -2.39 3.36
C ALA A 33 -7.43 -1.71 3.20
N LEU A 34 -6.35 -2.46 3.30
CA LEU A 34 -5.02 -2.03 2.90
C LEU A 34 -4.61 -2.83 1.67
N ILE A 35 -4.50 -2.14 0.55
CA ILE A 35 -4.14 -2.73 -0.74
C ILE A 35 -2.82 -2.16 -1.25
N GLY A 36 -2.24 -2.77 -2.24
CA GLY A 36 -0.98 -2.35 -2.87
C GLY A 36 -0.32 -3.53 -3.58
N ASN A 37 0.65 -3.23 -4.42
CA ASN A 37 1.40 -4.25 -5.15
C ASN A 37 2.10 -5.25 -4.20
N ASN A 38 2.42 -6.45 -4.71
CA ASN A 38 3.25 -7.38 -3.94
C ASN A 38 4.61 -6.73 -3.68
N GLY A 39 5.12 -6.87 -2.46
CA GLY A 39 6.35 -6.21 -2.04
C GLY A 39 6.21 -4.73 -1.66
N SER A 40 5.01 -4.11 -1.71
CA SER A 40 4.84 -2.71 -1.30
C SER A 40 4.98 -2.45 0.20
N GLY A 41 5.15 -3.49 1.02
CA GLY A 41 5.37 -3.36 2.46
C GLY A 41 4.10 -3.44 3.32
N LYS A 42 2.98 -4.00 2.82
CA LYS A 42 1.73 -4.14 3.60
C LYS A 42 1.94 -4.89 4.92
N SER A 43 2.53 -6.08 4.87
CA SER A 43 2.83 -6.87 6.07
C SER A 43 3.87 -6.19 6.98
N THR A 44 4.85 -5.50 6.39
CA THR A 44 5.82 -4.69 7.15
C THR A 44 5.12 -3.55 7.90
N LEU A 45 4.19 -2.85 7.24
CA LEU A 45 3.39 -1.80 7.89
C LEU A 45 2.55 -2.35 9.05
N MET A 46 1.96 -3.54 8.90
CA MET A 46 1.27 -4.19 10.00
C MET A 46 2.19 -4.50 11.18
N ARG A 47 3.40 -5.02 10.92
CA ARG A 47 4.41 -5.29 11.95
C ARG A 47 4.94 -4.03 12.64
N LEU A 48 4.95 -2.89 11.94
CA LEU A 48 5.24 -1.59 12.56
C LEU A 48 4.09 -1.15 13.50
N ILE A 49 2.83 -1.38 13.10
CA ILE A 49 1.67 -1.05 13.93
C ILE A 49 1.59 -1.95 15.18
N THR A 50 1.96 -3.23 15.09
CA THR A 50 2.07 -4.14 16.24
C THR A 50 3.31 -3.93 17.09
N LYS A 51 4.19 -2.98 16.70
CA LYS A 51 5.49 -2.69 17.36
C LYS A 51 6.49 -3.85 17.33
N GLU A 52 6.31 -4.83 16.44
CA GLU A 52 7.30 -5.87 16.16
C GLU A 52 8.51 -5.31 15.41
N LEU A 53 8.32 -4.22 14.67
CA LEU A 53 9.36 -3.44 14.01
C LEU A 53 9.27 -1.98 14.44
N LEU A 54 10.40 -1.28 14.37
CA LEU A 54 10.45 0.16 14.59
C LEU A 54 10.54 0.89 13.25
N PRO A 55 9.83 2.01 13.08
CA PRO A 55 9.97 2.83 11.89
C PRO A 55 11.34 3.51 11.84
N SER A 56 11.86 3.78 10.65
CA SER A 56 13.09 4.55 10.47
C SER A 56 12.85 6.03 10.76
N GLU A 57 11.66 6.54 10.42
CA GLU A 57 11.21 7.90 10.71
C GLU A 57 9.71 7.92 10.97
N GLY A 58 9.24 8.98 11.66
CA GLY A 58 7.83 9.15 12.02
C GLY A 58 7.47 8.39 13.30
N GLN A 59 6.17 8.30 13.58
CA GLN A 59 5.68 7.64 14.78
C GLN A 59 4.31 6.99 14.58
N ILE A 60 4.07 5.95 15.38
CA ILE A 60 2.76 5.28 15.46
C ILE A 60 2.22 5.44 16.88
N ILE A 61 1.08 6.08 16.98
CA ILE A 61 0.35 6.26 18.24
C ILE A 61 -0.81 5.28 18.25
N CYS A 62 -0.73 4.30 19.11
CA CYS A 62 -1.77 3.31 19.33
C CYS A 62 -2.00 3.16 20.83
N PRO A 63 -3.24 3.34 21.32
CA PRO A 63 -3.54 3.23 22.77
C PRO A 63 -3.23 1.83 23.31
N ASP A 64 -3.60 0.79 22.55
CA ASP A 64 -3.35 -0.60 22.88
C ASP A 64 -2.72 -1.31 21.67
N ILE A 65 -1.90 -2.32 21.92
CA ILE A 65 -1.33 -3.15 20.83
C ILE A 65 -2.48 -3.89 20.15
N PRO A 66 -2.65 -3.71 18.81
CA PRO A 66 -3.71 -4.41 18.08
C PRO A 66 -3.51 -5.92 18.11
N TYR A 67 -4.63 -6.65 18.13
CA TYR A 67 -4.58 -8.10 17.93
C TYR A 67 -4.28 -8.39 16.44
N SER A 68 -3.27 -9.21 16.19
CA SER A 68 -2.82 -9.50 14.82
C SER A 68 -3.06 -10.95 14.44
N ILE A 69 -3.65 -11.17 13.25
CA ILE A 69 -3.71 -12.47 12.60
C ILE A 69 -2.64 -12.48 11.50
N PRO A 70 -1.56 -13.26 11.68
CA PRO A 70 -0.44 -13.27 10.73
C PRO A 70 -0.77 -14.10 9.48
N GLN A 71 -0.11 -13.77 8.37
CA GLN A 71 -0.21 -14.54 7.12
C GLN A 71 0.46 -15.92 7.23
N HIS A 72 1.55 -16.01 7.99
CA HIS A 72 2.33 -17.23 8.14
C HIS A 72 2.37 -17.69 9.59
N PHE A 73 2.15 -18.98 9.80
CA PHE A 73 2.04 -19.59 11.13
C PHE A 73 3.28 -20.37 11.53
N GLY A 74 4.33 -20.44 10.70
CA GLY A 74 5.53 -21.25 10.95
C GLY A 74 6.20 -20.97 12.30
N GLN A 75 6.21 -19.72 12.72
CA GLN A 75 6.77 -19.28 14.00
C GLN A 75 6.02 -19.81 15.23
N PHE A 76 4.78 -20.25 15.08
CA PHE A 76 3.94 -20.79 16.15
C PHE A 76 3.92 -22.32 16.20
N ASN A 77 4.59 -23.01 15.25
CA ASN A 77 4.53 -24.46 15.13
C ASN A 77 5.06 -25.21 16.37
N HIS A 78 5.96 -24.58 17.13
CA HIS A 78 6.51 -25.17 18.35
C HIS A 78 5.60 -25.01 19.58
N LEU A 79 4.52 -24.27 19.47
CA LEU A 79 3.58 -23.99 20.55
C LEU A 79 2.41 -24.96 20.55
N THR A 80 1.70 -24.99 21.67
CA THR A 80 0.34 -25.55 21.79
C THR A 80 -0.69 -24.51 21.32
N VAL A 81 -1.96 -24.92 21.16
CA VAL A 81 -3.08 -23.99 20.92
C VAL A 81 -3.14 -22.93 22.03
N ALA A 82 -3.01 -23.33 23.28
CA ALA A 82 -2.97 -22.40 24.41
C ALA A 82 -1.79 -21.43 24.34
N GLY A 83 -0.61 -21.93 23.94
CA GLY A 83 0.58 -21.11 23.73
C GLY A 83 0.42 -20.11 22.59
N ALA A 84 -0.14 -20.54 21.46
CA ALA A 84 -0.42 -19.66 20.31
C ALA A 84 -1.47 -18.59 20.63
N LEU A 85 -2.45 -18.91 21.45
CA LEU A 85 -3.43 -17.96 21.98
C LEU A 85 -2.86 -17.07 23.10
N GLY A 86 -1.65 -17.34 23.61
CA GLY A 86 -1.06 -16.58 24.71
C GLY A 86 -1.72 -16.76 26.08
N ILE A 87 -2.53 -17.83 26.26
CA ILE A 87 -3.27 -18.12 27.50
C ILE A 87 -2.64 -19.20 28.35
N GLU A 88 -1.55 -19.82 27.91
CA GLU A 88 -0.91 -20.98 28.57
C GLU A 88 -0.53 -20.68 30.03
N ARG A 89 0.02 -19.50 30.30
CA ARG A 89 0.38 -19.06 31.66
C ARG A 89 -0.84 -18.94 32.57
N LYS A 90 -1.97 -18.42 32.03
CA LYS A 90 -3.24 -18.30 32.76
C LYS A 90 -3.85 -19.68 33.08
N LEU A 91 -3.82 -20.60 32.12
CA LEU A 91 -4.30 -21.96 32.29
C LEU A 91 -3.48 -22.71 33.32
N TYR A 92 -2.14 -22.60 33.26
CA TYR A 92 -1.26 -23.19 34.27
C TYR A 92 -1.61 -22.66 35.67
N ALA A 93 -1.72 -21.35 35.82
CA ALA A 93 -2.08 -20.72 37.09
C ALA A 93 -3.47 -21.18 37.59
N LEU A 94 -4.47 -21.24 36.73
CA LEU A 94 -5.80 -21.74 37.05
C LEU A 94 -5.75 -23.19 37.61
N HIS A 95 -5.06 -24.09 36.89
CA HIS A 95 -4.93 -25.48 37.29
C HIS A 95 -4.15 -25.64 38.60
N ALA A 96 -3.06 -24.86 38.80
CA ALA A 96 -2.28 -24.87 40.06
C ALA A 96 -3.13 -24.45 41.26
N ILE A 97 -3.93 -23.36 41.13
CA ILE A 97 -4.84 -22.90 42.19
C ILE A 97 -5.92 -23.96 42.51
N LEU A 98 -6.50 -24.57 41.47
CA LEU A 98 -7.48 -25.63 41.65
C LEU A 98 -6.92 -26.90 42.36
N GLN A 99 -5.60 -27.13 42.24
CA GLN A 99 -4.89 -28.20 42.93
C GLN A 99 -4.43 -27.81 44.34
N GLY A 100 -4.72 -26.58 44.78
CA GLY A 100 -4.44 -26.12 46.16
C GLY A 100 -3.19 -25.23 46.29
N ASP A 101 -2.50 -24.90 45.19
CA ASP A 101 -1.39 -23.95 45.24
C ASP A 101 -1.93 -22.51 45.21
N ALA A 102 -2.07 -21.94 46.40
CA ALA A 102 -2.57 -20.59 46.61
C ALA A 102 -1.46 -19.53 46.58
N SER A 103 -0.41 -19.73 45.79
CA SER A 103 0.65 -18.74 45.66
C SER A 103 0.19 -17.43 44.99
N ILE A 104 0.70 -16.31 45.45
CA ILE A 104 0.37 -14.96 44.93
C ILE A 104 0.69 -14.83 43.43
N GLU A 105 1.72 -15.55 42.98
CA GLU A 105 2.15 -15.57 41.57
C GLU A 105 1.06 -16.14 40.65
N HIS A 106 0.39 -17.20 41.05
CA HIS A 106 -0.70 -17.81 40.27
C HIS A 106 -1.92 -16.91 40.22
N PHE A 107 -2.33 -16.30 41.34
CA PHE A 107 -3.42 -15.33 41.34
C PHE A 107 -3.09 -14.12 40.42
N THR A 108 -1.88 -13.61 40.49
CA THR A 108 -1.45 -12.52 39.63
C THR A 108 -1.43 -12.91 38.15
N ALA A 109 -0.96 -14.12 37.82
CA ALA A 109 -0.94 -14.64 36.47
C ALA A 109 -2.33 -14.87 35.89
N LEU A 110 -3.28 -15.36 36.71
CA LEU A 110 -4.67 -15.60 36.34
C LEU A 110 -5.42 -14.27 36.09
N ALA A 111 -5.07 -13.21 36.84
CA ALA A 111 -5.68 -11.88 36.73
C ALA A 111 -7.24 -11.92 36.72
N ASP A 112 -7.84 -12.64 37.67
CA ASP A 112 -9.28 -12.85 37.85
C ASP A 112 -10.00 -13.50 36.64
N ASP A 113 -9.30 -14.07 35.69
CA ASP A 113 -9.89 -14.69 34.49
C ASP A 113 -10.20 -16.18 34.73
N TRP A 114 -10.99 -16.48 35.80
CA TRP A 114 -11.36 -17.84 36.24
C TRP A 114 -12.00 -18.70 35.15
N LYS A 115 -12.58 -18.07 34.12
CA LYS A 115 -13.28 -18.75 33.02
C LYS A 115 -12.45 -18.82 31.76
N ILE A 116 -11.14 -18.58 31.82
CA ILE A 116 -10.28 -18.52 30.64
C ILE A 116 -10.33 -19.82 29.81
N GLU A 117 -10.36 -20.98 30.46
CA GLU A 117 -10.44 -22.27 29.80
C GLU A 117 -11.78 -22.45 29.07
N GLU A 118 -12.90 -22.19 29.75
CA GLU A 118 -14.25 -22.26 29.18
C GLU A 118 -14.40 -21.28 27.98
N LYS A 119 -13.92 -20.05 28.15
CA LYS A 119 -13.92 -19.04 27.08
C LYS A 119 -13.13 -19.48 25.86
N ALA A 120 -11.95 -20.05 26.09
CA ALA A 120 -11.08 -20.50 25.00
C ALA A 120 -11.71 -21.67 24.24
N VAL A 121 -12.25 -22.67 24.96
CA VAL A 121 -12.95 -23.81 24.34
C VAL A 121 -14.18 -23.34 23.56
N ALA A 122 -14.99 -22.44 24.15
CA ALA A 122 -16.17 -21.88 23.48
C ALA A 122 -15.78 -21.10 22.20
N ALA A 123 -14.71 -20.29 22.25
CA ALA A 123 -14.22 -19.56 21.11
C ALA A 123 -13.68 -20.48 19.99
N LEU A 124 -12.97 -21.56 20.34
CA LEU A 124 -12.53 -22.56 19.36
C LEU A 124 -13.73 -23.24 18.70
N ASN A 125 -14.75 -23.65 19.49
CA ASN A 125 -15.95 -24.25 18.96
C ASN A 125 -16.73 -23.29 18.03
N GLU A 126 -16.80 -22.00 18.36
CA GLU A 126 -17.41 -20.98 17.53
C GLU A 126 -16.76 -20.94 16.13
N TRP A 127 -15.45 -21.14 16.04
CA TRP A 127 -14.72 -21.17 14.78
C TRP A 127 -14.63 -22.58 14.15
N GLY A 128 -15.37 -23.56 14.68
CA GLY A 128 -15.48 -24.91 14.13
C GLY A 128 -14.32 -25.84 14.49
N LEU A 129 -13.55 -25.50 15.52
CA LEU A 129 -12.49 -26.36 16.09
C LEU A 129 -13.04 -27.17 17.27
N VAL A 130 -14.16 -27.91 17.04
CA VAL A 130 -14.83 -28.71 18.07
C VAL A 130 -13.92 -29.87 18.48
N GLY A 131 -13.75 -30.01 19.82
CA GLY A 131 -12.95 -31.11 20.37
C GLY A 131 -11.45 -30.99 20.25
N VAL A 132 -10.92 -29.88 19.74
CA VAL A 132 -9.47 -29.61 19.72
C VAL A 132 -9.02 -29.19 21.13
N PRO A 133 -8.15 -29.99 21.82
CA PRO A 133 -7.67 -29.63 23.14
C PRO A 133 -6.78 -28.38 23.12
N LEU A 134 -6.77 -27.56 24.15
CA LEU A 134 -5.90 -26.42 24.30
C LEU A 134 -4.40 -26.80 24.33
N SER A 135 -4.09 -28.04 24.77
CA SER A 135 -2.74 -28.61 24.74
C SER A 135 -2.32 -29.16 23.37
N TYR A 136 -3.21 -29.12 22.36
CA TYR A 136 -2.91 -29.68 21.04
C TYR A 136 -1.80 -28.90 20.35
N PRO A 137 -0.79 -29.61 19.75
CA PRO A 137 0.34 -28.92 19.10
C PRO A 137 -0.06 -28.21 17.81
N MET A 138 0.35 -26.96 17.64
CA MET A 138 0.04 -26.15 16.47
C MET A 138 0.56 -26.75 15.15
N HIS A 139 1.70 -27.46 15.18
CA HIS A 139 2.27 -28.05 13.95
C HIS A 139 1.39 -29.18 13.35
N LEU A 140 0.51 -29.77 14.13
CA LEU A 140 -0.41 -30.82 13.66
C LEU A 140 -1.69 -30.27 13.04
N LEU A 141 -1.95 -28.98 13.20
CA LEU A 141 -3.09 -28.29 12.59
C LEU A 141 -2.81 -27.92 11.14
N SER A 142 -3.81 -28.03 10.29
CA SER A 142 -3.78 -27.48 8.93
C SER A 142 -3.68 -25.93 8.93
N GLY A 143 -3.33 -25.32 7.79
CA GLY A 143 -3.27 -23.88 7.68
C GLY A 143 -4.59 -23.19 8.03
N GLY A 144 -5.72 -23.76 7.61
CA GLY A 144 -7.05 -23.24 7.92
C GLY A 144 -7.40 -23.33 9.40
N GLU A 145 -7.07 -24.46 10.05
CA GLU A 145 -7.28 -24.62 11.49
C GLU A 145 -6.41 -23.66 12.30
N LYS A 146 -5.16 -23.42 11.89
CA LYS A 146 -4.30 -22.39 12.50
C LYS A 146 -4.93 -21.00 12.41
N THR A 147 -5.48 -20.64 11.25
CA THR A 147 -6.21 -19.38 11.08
C THR A 147 -7.39 -19.31 12.04
N LYS A 148 -8.18 -20.39 12.18
CA LYS A 148 -9.32 -20.48 13.10
C LYS A 148 -8.90 -20.31 14.55
N VAL A 149 -7.74 -20.84 14.97
CA VAL A 149 -7.18 -20.61 16.32
C VAL A 149 -6.97 -19.12 16.58
N PHE A 150 -6.30 -18.41 15.65
CA PHE A 150 -6.09 -16.96 15.82
C PHE A 150 -7.40 -16.16 15.75
N LEU A 151 -8.37 -16.59 14.94
CA LEU A 151 -9.71 -15.98 14.92
C LEU A 151 -10.45 -16.18 16.26
N ALA A 152 -10.31 -17.34 16.89
CA ALA A 152 -10.86 -17.60 18.23
C ALA A 152 -10.23 -16.67 19.28
N GLY A 153 -8.95 -16.32 19.15
CA GLY A 153 -8.31 -15.35 20.01
C GLY A 153 -8.98 -13.97 20.03
N ILE A 154 -9.60 -13.56 18.92
CA ILE A 154 -10.37 -12.30 18.89
C ILE A 154 -11.57 -12.36 19.85
N THR A 155 -12.27 -13.49 19.88
CA THR A 155 -13.41 -13.70 20.80
C THR A 155 -12.94 -13.69 22.26
N ILE A 156 -11.76 -14.28 22.55
CA ILE A 156 -11.19 -14.34 23.90
C ILE A 156 -10.79 -12.95 24.41
N TYR A 157 -10.09 -12.17 23.59
CA TYR A 157 -9.50 -10.89 24.01
C TYR A 157 -10.39 -9.67 23.77
N SER A 158 -11.37 -9.76 22.86
CA SER A 158 -12.25 -8.65 22.46
C SER A 158 -11.48 -7.35 22.21
N PRO A 159 -10.44 -7.36 21.35
CA PRO A 159 -9.53 -6.23 21.17
C PRO A 159 -10.22 -5.03 20.54
N ALA A 160 -9.74 -3.83 20.86
CA ALA A 160 -10.23 -2.58 20.26
C ALA A 160 -9.85 -2.45 18.77
N PHE A 161 -8.72 -3.05 18.38
CA PHE A 161 -8.20 -3.04 17.01
C PHE A 161 -7.69 -4.42 16.60
N ILE A 162 -7.97 -4.78 15.35
CA ILE A 162 -7.60 -6.07 14.76
C ILE A 162 -6.89 -5.81 13.43
N LEU A 163 -5.74 -6.46 13.24
CA LEU A 163 -4.99 -6.48 11.99
C LEU A 163 -5.07 -7.88 11.40
N MET A 164 -5.47 -8.00 10.14
CA MET A 164 -5.63 -9.28 9.45
C MET A 164 -4.83 -9.29 8.16
N ASP A 165 -3.81 -10.15 8.07
CA ASP A 165 -3.00 -10.34 6.86
C ASP A 165 -3.41 -11.63 6.17
N GLU A 166 -4.10 -11.51 5.03
CA GLU A 166 -4.66 -12.60 4.22
C GLU A 166 -5.49 -13.63 5.02
N PRO A 167 -6.48 -13.18 5.83
CA PRO A 167 -7.19 -14.06 6.76
C PRO A 167 -8.08 -15.10 6.07
N THR A 168 -8.37 -14.96 4.78
CA THR A 168 -9.17 -15.90 3.99
C THR A 168 -8.37 -17.06 3.43
N ASN A 169 -7.01 -16.98 3.47
CA ASN A 169 -6.17 -18.03 2.98
C ASN A 169 -6.39 -19.33 3.76
N HIS A 170 -6.53 -20.43 3.04
CA HIS A 170 -6.75 -21.77 3.59
C HIS A 170 -8.06 -21.98 4.36
N LEU A 171 -8.95 -20.98 4.45
CA LEU A 171 -10.27 -21.16 5.04
C LEU A 171 -11.22 -21.85 4.06
N ASP A 172 -12.04 -22.77 4.57
CA ASP A 172 -13.19 -23.31 3.87
C ASP A 172 -14.30 -22.24 3.71
N ASP A 173 -15.25 -22.51 2.82
CA ASP A 173 -16.29 -21.54 2.47
C ASP A 173 -17.16 -21.15 3.67
N GLU A 174 -17.47 -22.11 4.57
CA GLU A 174 -18.25 -21.82 5.77
C GLU A 174 -17.51 -20.87 6.70
N SER A 175 -16.23 -21.11 6.92
CA SER A 175 -15.39 -20.25 7.77
C SER A 175 -15.17 -18.87 7.16
N ARG A 176 -15.09 -18.76 5.80
CA ARG A 176 -15.05 -17.46 5.11
C ARG A 176 -16.33 -16.67 5.36
N ILE A 177 -17.51 -17.30 5.20
CA ILE A 177 -18.79 -16.63 5.46
C ILE A 177 -18.89 -16.16 6.91
N ARG A 178 -18.40 -16.97 7.85
CA ARG A 178 -18.34 -16.63 9.28
C ARG A 178 -17.42 -15.43 9.52
N LEU A 179 -16.24 -15.42 8.90
CA LEU A 179 -15.30 -14.30 8.95
C LEU A 179 -15.91 -13.01 8.39
N TYR A 180 -16.58 -13.07 7.24
CA TYR A 180 -17.25 -11.92 6.65
C TYR A 180 -18.32 -11.32 7.56
N ARG A 181 -19.15 -12.20 8.17
CA ARG A 181 -20.15 -11.77 9.13
C ARG A 181 -19.50 -11.14 10.36
N PHE A 182 -18.45 -11.76 10.89
CA PHE A 182 -17.69 -11.20 12.00
C PHE A 182 -17.17 -9.80 11.68
N ILE A 183 -16.48 -9.61 10.55
CA ILE A 183 -15.89 -8.32 10.16
C ILE A 183 -16.97 -7.24 10.04
N THR A 184 -18.13 -7.56 9.46
CA THR A 184 -19.20 -6.58 9.26
C THR A 184 -19.87 -6.16 10.58
N THR A 185 -19.96 -7.05 11.56
CA THR A 185 -20.67 -6.81 12.82
C THR A 185 -19.78 -6.37 13.98
N ALA A 186 -18.46 -6.62 13.91
CA ALA A 186 -17.53 -6.30 14.98
C ALA A 186 -17.51 -4.81 15.33
N ALA A 187 -17.46 -4.50 16.64
CA ALA A 187 -17.29 -3.14 17.13
C ALA A 187 -15.82 -2.64 17.07
N ALA A 188 -14.88 -3.53 16.82
CA ALA A 188 -13.46 -3.22 16.70
C ALA A 188 -13.13 -2.38 15.46
N GLY A 189 -12.03 -1.61 15.49
CA GLY A 189 -11.38 -1.09 14.29
C GLY A 189 -10.61 -2.23 13.61
N ILE A 190 -10.82 -2.44 12.30
CA ILE A 190 -10.22 -3.56 11.59
C ILE A 190 -9.44 -3.05 10.38
N LEU A 191 -8.19 -3.48 10.25
CA LEU A 191 -7.36 -3.32 9.06
C LEU A 191 -7.14 -4.69 8.42
N VAL A 192 -7.54 -4.82 7.15
CA VAL A 192 -7.44 -6.08 6.41
C VAL A 192 -6.53 -5.89 5.19
N VAL A 193 -5.57 -6.78 5.04
CA VAL A 193 -4.88 -7.04 3.77
C VAL A 193 -5.46 -8.32 3.20
N SER A 194 -5.99 -8.29 1.99
CA SER A 194 -6.49 -9.50 1.32
C SER A 194 -6.49 -9.37 -0.20
N HIS A 195 -6.45 -10.51 -0.88
CA HIS A 195 -6.75 -10.65 -2.30
C HIS A 195 -8.19 -11.10 -2.58
N ASP A 196 -8.94 -11.40 -1.55
CA ASP A 196 -10.34 -11.80 -1.63
C ASP A 196 -11.23 -10.59 -1.91
N ARG A 197 -11.74 -10.51 -3.14
CA ARG A 197 -12.58 -9.39 -3.58
C ARG A 197 -13.90 -9.30 -2.82
N THR A 198 -14.47 -10.45 -2.46
CA THR A 198 -15.73 -10.50 -1.68
C THR A 198 -15.52 -9.83 -0.34
N LEU A 199 -14.44 -10.20 0.37
CA LEU A 199 -14.07 -9.58 1.62
C LEU A 199 -13.80 -8.08 1.47
N LEU A 200 -12.98 -7.68 0.50
CA LEU A 200 -12.60 -6.28 0.27
C LEU A 200 -13.82 -5.39 -0.07
N ASN A 201 -14.84 -5.94 -0.73
CA ASN A 201 -16.06 -5.20 -1.06
C ASN A 201 -17.01 -5.00 0.13
N LEU A 202 -16.80 -5.70 1.24
CA LEU A 202 -17.51 -5.45 2.51
C LEU A 202 -16.93 -4.25 3.27
N LEU A 203 -15.76 -3.75 2.87
CA LEU A 203 -15.04 -2.67 3.56
C LEU A 203 -15.26 -1.34 2.82
N PHE A 204 -15.75 -0.32 3.52
CA PHE A 204 -16.12 0.98 2.92
C PHE A 204 -15.01 2.01 2.89
N SER A 205 -13.81 1.63 3.25
CA SER A 205 -12.61 2.49 3.22
C SER A 205 -11.43 1.70 2.73
N THR A 206 -10.72 2.22 1.75
CA THR A 206 -9.56 1.55 1.14
C THR A 206 -8.36 2.48 1.18
N TYR A 207 -7.24 1.98 1.69
CA TYR A 207 -5.92 2.61 1.60
C TYR A 207 -5.07 1.86 0.59
N GLU A 208 -4.47 2.58 -0.37
CA GLU A 208 -3.48 2.04 -1.29
C GLU A 208 -2.08 2.42 -0.81
N LEU A 209 -1.27 1.42 -0.45
CA LEU A 209 0.13 1.60 -0.07
C LEU A 209 1.02 1.53 -1.31
N THR A 210 1.83 2.58 -1.48
CA THR A 210 2.86 2.68 -2.52
C THR A 210 4.20 3.05 -1.90
N ALA A 211 5.29 2.98 -2.65
CA ALA A 211 6.61 3.43 -2.18
C ALA A 211 6.62 4.92 -1.78
N LYS A 212 5.72 5.74 -2.31
CA LYS A 212 5.64 7.20 -2.07
C LYS A 212 4.66 7.58 -0.95
N GLY A 213 3.99 6.62 -0.33
CA GLY A 213 3.00 6.89 0.73
C GLY A 213 1.70 6.13 0.56
N VAL A 214 0.66 6.62 1.21
CA VAL A 214 -0.68 6.02 1.21
C VAL A 214 -1.69 6.96 0.57
N THR A 215 -2.53 6.41 -0.30
CA THR A 215 -3.68 7.12 -0.88
C THR A 215 -4.97 6.55 -0.31
N TYR A 216 -5.87 7.42 0.14
CA TYR A 216 -7.17 7.05 0.69
C TYR A 216 -8.26 7.10 -0.37
N TYR A 217 -9.09 6.07 -0.40
CA TYR A 217 -10.31 5.98 -1.22
C TYR A 217 -11.52 5.78 -0.30
N ALA A 218 -12.48 6.69 -0.35
CA ALA A 218 -13.69 6.67 0.46
C ALA A 218 -14.73 5.71 -0.15
N GLY A 219 -14.37 4.44 -0.30
CA GLY A 219 -15.22 3.41 -0.89
C GLY A 219 -14.60 2.03 -0.76
N ASN A 220 -15.36 1.02 -1.23
CA ASN A 220 -14.93 -0.36 -1.26
C ASN A 220 -13.92 -0.63 -2.40
N TYR A 221 -13.54 -1.89 -2.55
CA TYR A 221 -12.54 -2.30 -3.56
C TYR A 221 -12.98 -2.00 -5.00
N ASP A 222 -14.26 -2.19 -5.34
CA ASP A 222 -14.75 -1.91 -6.70
C ASP A 222 -14.72 -0.41 -7.00
N PHE A 223 -15.10 0.43 -6.04
CA PHE A 223 -14.95 1.89 -6.15
C PHE A 223 -13.48 2.29 -6.37
N TYR A 224 -12.56 1.75 -5.55
CA TYR A 224 -11.12 1.97 -5.73
C TYR A 224 -10.67 1.61 -7.15
N LYS A 225 -11.09 0.42 -7.64
CA LYS A 225 -10.70 -0.10 -8.95
C LYS A 225 -11.19 0.80 -10.08
N GLU A 226 -12.41 1.31 -9.97
CA GLU A 226 -12.98 2.26 -10.93
C GLU A 226 -12.21 3.59 -10.93
N GLN A 227 -11.96 4.17 -9.76
CA GLN A 227 -11.19 5.42 -9.64
C GLN A 227 -9.76 5.26 -10.18
N LYS A 228 -9.13 4.14 -9.91
CA LYS A 228 -7.78 3.83 -10.43
C LYS A 228 -7.79 3.72 -11.96
N LYS A 229 -8.80 3.06 -12.53
CA LYS A 229 -8.96 2.94 -13.97
C LYS A 229 -9.13 4.30 -14.64
N LEU A 230 -10.01 5.15 -14.11
CA LEU A 230 -10.22 6.52 -14.61
C LEU A 230 -8.95 7.36 -14.54
N ALA A 231 -8.19 7.27 -13.42
CA ALA A 231 -6.94 7.99 -13.28
C ALA A 231 -5.88 7.54 -14.30
N VAL A 232 -5.78 6.24 -14.56
CA VAL A 232 -4.85 5.68 -15.57
C VAL A 232 -5.27 6.10 -16.98
N GLU A 233 -6.55 6.06 -17.31
CA GLU A 233 -7.07 6.51 -18.61
C GLU A 233 -6.82 8.00 -18.85
N ALA A 234 -7.02 8.83 -17.83
CA ALA A 234 -6.71 10.26 -17.89
C ALA A 234 -5.21 10.52 -18.14
N LEU A 235 -4.33 9.81 -17.43
CA LEU A 235 -2.88 9.90 -17.66
C LEU A 235 -2.48 9.46 -19.08
N GLN A 236 -3.06 8.37 -19.57
CA GLN A 236 -2.81 7.89 -20.93
C GLN A 236 -3.26 8.89 -22.00
N THR A 237 -4.42 9.51 -21.80
CA THR A 237 -4.94 10.54 -22.70
C THR A 237 -4.02 11.75 -22.71
N ARG A 238 -3.62 12.24 -21.52
CA ARG A 238 -2.68 13.35 -21.40
C ARG A 238 -1.31 13.06 -22.04
N LEU A 239 -0.81 11.83 -21.87
CA LEU A 239 0.43 11.40 -22.51
C LEU A 239 0.32 11.47 -24.04
N LYS A 240 -0.74 10.90 -24.62
CA LYS A 240 -0.95 10.93 -26.07
C LYS A 240 -1.09 12.34 -26.62
N GLU A 241 -1.74 13.24 -25.89
CA GLU A 241 -1.85 14.65 -26.26
C GLU A 241 -0.50 15.36 -26.24
N ASN A 242 0.29 15.11 -25.19
CA ASN A 242 1.61 15.71 -25.05
C ASN A 242 2.59 15.20 -26.12
N GLU A 243 2.57 13.90 -26.43
CA GLU A 243 3.36 13.33 -27.53
C GLU A 243 2.98 13.96 -28.89
N LYS A 244 1.69 14.17 -29.13
CA LYS A 244 1.18 14.83 -30.33
C LYS A 244 1.66 16.29 -30.43
N GLN A 245 1.65 17.02 -29.31
CA GLN A 245 2.16 18.39 -29.23
C GLN A 245 3.68 18.44 -29.47
N LEU A 246 4.43 17.50 -28.90
CA LEU A 246 5.87 17.38 -29.07
C LEU A 246 6.24 17.11 -30.53
N GLN A 247 5.52 16.20 -31.21
CA GLN A 247 5.71 15.94 -32.64
C GLN A 247 5.42 17.18 -33.48
N LYS A 248 4.32 17.90 -33.19
CA LYS A 248 3.98 19.16 -33.89
C LYS A 248 5.06 20.22 -33.66
N ALA A 249 5.52 20.38 -32.42
CA ALA A 249 6.59 21.35 -32.12
C ALA A 249 7.89 21.04 -32.85
N ARG A 250 8.29 19.76 -32.90
CA ARG A 250 9.46 19.31 -33.67
C ARG A 250 9.33 19.57 -35.16
N LYS A 251 8.13 19.29 -35.73
CA LYS A 251 7.86 19.57 -37.15
C LYS A 251 7.93 21.07 -37.46
N GLN A 252 7.26 21.89 -36.64
CA GLN A 252 7.33 23.37 -36.79
C GLN A 252 8.74 23.93 -36.69
N ALA A 253 9.52 23.45 -35.71
CA ALA A 253 10.92 23.86 -35.58
C ALA A 253 11.74 23.54 -36.84
N ARG A 254 11.58 22.35 -37.41
CA ARG A 254 12.22 21.93 -38.65
C ARG A 254 11.80 22.81 -39.82
N GLU A 255 10.52 23.05 -40.01
CA GLU A 255 9.98 23.89 -41.08
C GLU A 255 10.52 25.35 -40.99
N VAL A 256 10.57 25.90 -39.77
CA VAL A 256 11.12 27.25 -39.53
C VAL A 256 12.61 27.29 -39.89
N MET A 257 13.41 26.31 -39.45
CA MET A 257 14.83 26.23 -39.79
C MET A 257 15.06 26.11 -41.31
N GLU A 258 14.28 25.26 -41.98
CA GLU A 258 14.38 25.11 -43.45
C GLU A 258 14.01 26.39 -44.19
N ARG A 259 12.97 27.10 -43.77
CA ARG A 259 12.59 28.41 -44.36
C ARG A 259 13.67 29.46 -44.13
N GLN A 260 14.24 29.49 -42.94
CA GLN A 260 15.31 30.41 -42.58
C GLN A 260 16.56 30.17 -43.45
N GLN A 261 17.00 28.90 -43.59
CA GLN A 261 18.10 28.53 -44.45
C GLN A 261 17.88 28.98 -45.90
N LYS A 262 16.66 28.76 -46.44
CA LYS A 262 16.30 29.22 -47.78
C LYS A 262 16.34 30.75 -47.92
N HIS A 263 15.89 31.48 -46.89
CA HIS A 263 15.93 32.93 -46.84
C HIS A 263 17.37 33.46 -46.78
N ASP A 264 18.22 32.86 -45.96
CA ASP A 264 19.64 33.25 -45.83
C ASP A 264 20.42 33.04 -47.14
N VAL A 265 20.16 31.94 -47.84
CA VAL A 265 20.77 31.67 -49.16
C VAL A 265 20.30 32.69 -50.19
N ARG A 266 18.99 33.06 -50.19
CA ARG A 266 18.45 34.08 -51.11
C ARG A 266 18.99 35.45 -50.77
N GLY A 267 19.08 35.83 -49.49
CA GLY A 267 19.63 37.10 -49.02
C GLY A 267 21.08 37.28 -49.41
N LYS A 268 21.92 36.25 -49.26
CA LYS A 268 23.32 36.25 -49.71
C LYS A 268 23.44 36.50 -51.21
N LYS A 269 22.61 35.85 -52.05
CA LYS A 269 22.61 36.04 -53.50
C LYS A 269 22.17 37.47 -53.93
N GLN A 270 21.21 38.08 -53.24
CA GLN A 270 20.71 39.42 -53.54
C GLN A 270 21.72 40.52 -53.10
N ASN A 271 22.35 40.35 -51.94
CA ASN A 271 23.33 41.34 -51.47
C ASN A 271 24.60 41.41 -52.34
N VAL A 272 25.02 40.29 -52.94
CA VAL A 272 26.11 40.28 -53.95
C VAL A 272 25.70 41.01 -55.18
N LYS A 273 24.44 40.96 -55.64
CA LYS A 273 23.92 41.65 -56.80
C LYS A 273 23.72 43.16 -56.60
N LYS A 274 23.48 43.63 -55.32
CA LYS A 274 23.20 45.05 -55.05
C LYS A 274 24.41 45.91 -54.66
N GLY A 275 25.58 45.38 -54.59
CA GLY A 275 26.82 46.16 -54.31
C GLY A 275 26.85 46.81 -52.93
N VAL A 276 26.21 46.24 -51.93
CA VAL A 276 26.11 46.78 -50.56
C VAL A 276 27.49 46.80 -49.91
N GLY A 277 27.87 47.92 -49.31
CA GLY A 277 29.19 48.11 -48.70
C GLY A 277 29.42 47.12 -47.54
N LYS A 278 30.67 46.64 -47.37
CA LYS A 278 31.04 45.59 -46.40
C LYS A 278 30.56 45.83 -44.94
N MET A 279 30.54 47.11 -44.52
CA MET A 279 30.15 47.50 -43.16
C MET A 279 28.63 47.31 -42.90
N ALA A 280 27.81 47.72 -43.88
CA ALA A 280 26.34 47.50 -43.77
C ALA A 280 25.95 46.01 -43.85
N MET A 281 26.74 45.24 -44.64
CA MET A 281 26.54 43.76 -44.66
C MET A 281 26.81 43.08 -43.32
N HIS A 282 27.81 43.53 -42.54
CA HIS A 282 28.05 42.99 -41.19
C HIS A 282 26.90 43.27 -40.23
N THR A 283 26.40 44.51 -40.21
CA THR A 283 25.29 44.90 -39.31
C THR A 283 23.99 44.14 -39.62
N PHE A 284 23.65 43.97 -40.90
CA PHE A 284 22.48 43.20 -41.31
C PHE A 284 22.63 41.70 -41.02
N ARG A 285 23.83 41.16 -41.13
CA ARG A 285 24.15 39.78 -40.79
C ARG A 285 24.01 39.55 -39.29
N ASP A 286 24.56 40.40 -38.44
CA ASP A 286 24.49 40.29 -36.98
C ASP A 286 23.06 40.41 -36.47
N GLN A 287 22.23 41.29 -37.07
CA GLN A 287 20.80 41.39 -36.71
C GLN A 287 20.00 40.15 -37.14
N ALA A 288 20.26 39.62 -38.34
CA ALA A 288 19.64 38.40 -38.84
C ALA A 288 20.05 37.19 -38.00
N GLU A 289 21.31 37.04 -37.63
CA GLU A 289 21.81 35.97 -36.75
C GLU A 289 21.17 36.04 -35.36
N LYS A 290 21.10 37.23 -34.73
CA LYS A 290 20.44 37.41 -33.43
C LYS A 290 18.94 37.08 -33.45
N SER A 291 18.22 37.43 -34.51
CA SER A 291 16.78 37.09 -34.62
C SER A 291 16.56 35.61 -34.88
N THR A 292 17.45 34.95 -35.62
CA THR A 292 17.40 33.51 -35.92
C THR A 292 17.69 32.69 -34.67
N VAL A 293 18.69 33.08 -33.87
CA VAL A 293 19.02 32.44 -32.60
C VAL A 293 17.84 32.52 -31.62
N ARG A 294 17.24 33.72 -31.44
CA ARG A 294 16.07 33.89 -30.58
C ARG A 294 14.88 33.02 -30.98
N LEU A 295 14.57 32.93 -32.27
CA LEU A 295 13.50 32.07 -32.78
C LEU A 295 13.79 30.57 -32.56
N GLY A 296 15.06 30.18 -32.75
CA GLY A 296 15.54 28.83 -32.49
C GLY A 296 15.39 28.44 -31.00
N ASP A 297 15.82 29.35 -30.12
CA ASP A 297 15.79 29.13 -28.67
C ASP A 297 14.35 28.87 -28.13
N VAL A 298 13.37 29.67 -28.59
CA VAL A 298 11.96 29.50 -28.21
C VAL A 298 11.42 28.11 -28.60
N HIS A 299 11.78 27.63 -29.81
CA HIS A 299 11.35 26.28 -30.22
C HIS A 299 12.08 25.18 -29.49
N VAL A 300 13.36 25.33 -29.18
CA VAL A 300 14.17 24.38 -28.41
C VAL A 300 13.63 24.29 -26.99
N ASP A 301 13.34 25.40 -26.32
CA ASP A 301 12.81 25.42 -24.96
C ASP A 301 11.45 24.77 -24.89
N LYS A 302 10.55 25.04 -25.84
CA LYS A 302 9.23 24.37 -25.93
C LYS A 302 9.35 22.86 -26.11
N ILE A 303 10.26 22.40 -26.99
CA ILE A 303 10.52 20.98 -27.21
C ILE A 303 11.08 20.32 -25.94
N ARG A 304 12.03 20.99 -25.27
CA ARG A 304 12.61 20.51 -24.00
C ARG A 304 11.55 20.38 -22.92
N PHE A 305 10.69 21.38 -22.76
CA PHE A 305 9.59 21.36 -21.80
C PHE A 305 8.64 20.17 -22.05
N LEU A 306 8.12 20.03 -23.28
CA LEU A 306 7.21 18.95 -23.65
C LEU A 306 7.87 17.57 -23.53
N ALA A 307 9.15 17.44 -23.86
CA ALA A 307 9.88 16.19 -23.69
C ALA A 307 10.05 15.83 -22.21
N GLY A 308 10.35 16.81 -21.35
CA GLY A 308 10.41 16.60 -19.89
C GLY A 308 9.06 16.17 -19.33
N GLU A 309 7.97 16.82 -19.72
CA GLU A 309 6.61 16.45 -19.29
C GLU A 309 6.24 15.03 -19.77
N THR A 310 6.63 14.65 -20.99
CA THR A 310 6.42 13.27 -21.50
C THR A 310 7.12 12.23 -20.62
N VAL A 311 8.37 12.50 -20.22
CA VAL A 311 9.13 11.58 -19.34
C VAL A 311 8.46 11.44 -17.97
N GLU A 312 8.00 12.53 -17.38
CA GLU A 312 7.31 12.49 -16.09
C GLU A 312 5.96 11.76 -16.18
N LEU A 313 5.20 11.95 -17.26
CA LEU A 313 3.95 11.22 -17.49
C LEU A 313 4.20 9.71 -17.68
N HIS A 314 5.28 9.32 -18.37
CA HIS A 314 5.66 7.90 -18.47
C HIS A 314 6.01 7.30 -17.12
N LYS A 315 6.74 8.02 -16.25
CA LYS A 315 7.06 7.56 -14.88
C LYS A 315 5.83 7.47 -13.97
N ALA A 316 4.80 8.29 -14.22
CA ALA A 316 3.57 8.30 -13.45
C ALA A 316 2.60 7.17 -13.84
N LEU A 317 2.72 6.65 -15.07
CA LEU A 317 1.94 5.49 -15.50
C LEU A 317 2.41 4.24 -14.76
N PRO A 318 1.52 3.50 -14.10
CA PRO A 318 1.87 2.23 -13.47
C PRO A 318 2.38 1.25 -14.53
N ASP A 319 3.44 0.52 -14.19
CA ASP A 319 4.01 -0.52 -15.05
C ASP A 319 2.91 -1.57 -15.35
N MET A 320 2.35 -1.52 -16.56
CA MET A 320 1.26 -2.41 -17.00
C MET A 320 1.68 -3.90 -16.99
N LYS A 321 2.96 -4.21 -16.87
CA LYS A 321 3.47 -5.58 -16.80
C LYS A 321 3.27 -6.22 -15.42
N THR A 322 3.15 -5.45 -14.35
CA THR A 322 2.91 -5.96 -12.98
C THR A 322 1.42 -6.07 -12.65
N MET A 323 0.53 -5.52 -13.45
CA MET A 323 -0.93 -5.62 -13.28
C MET A 323 -1.57 -6.77 -14.08
N LYS A 324 -0.86 -7.83 -14.37
CA LYS A 324 -1.49 -9.10 -14.71
C LYS A 324 -2.06 -9.74 -13.44
N VAL A 325 -3.05 -9.08 -12.87
CA VAL A 325 -4.04 -9.76 -12.04
C VAL A 325 -4.81 -10.66 -12.99
N ASN A 326 -4.64 -11.97 -12.84
CA ASN A 326 -5.37 -12.98 -13.60
C ASN A 326 -6.86 -12.64 -13.57
N PHE A 327 -7.36 -12.25 -14.73
CA PHE A 327 -8.78 -12.18 -15.02
C PHE A 327 -9.22 -13.62 -15.38
N ASN A 328 -9.53 -14.41 -14.37
CA ASN A 328 -10.40 -15.58 -14.51
C ASN A 328 -11.48 -15.50 -13.44
#